data_0b1d150175a57d84fc98f4f6a609bb35
#
_entry.id   0b1d150175a57d84fc98f4f6a609bb35
#
_cell.length_a   1.000
_cell.length_b   1.000
_cell.length_c   1.000
_cell.angle_alpha   90.00
_cell.angle_beta   90.00
_cell.angle_gamma   90.00
#
_symmetry.space_group_name_H-M   'P 1'
#
loop_
_entity.id
_entity.type
_entity.pdbx_description
1 polymer ?
#
loop_
_entity_poly.entity_id
_entity_poly.type
_entity_poly.pdbx_seq_one_letter_code
_entity_poly.pdbx_strand_id
1 'polypeptide(L)'
;MTFGQPWLLLGALAGLIPLAVHLFDRRKPRPHPFAAIAFVLRSQRRTASRLKLKRILLYTLRTLILLAIPLALARPELRRPGAAVTRAVGPAATVVVVDRGLAMRWADGQSLFEKARSEARSAVATLGPEDPVTVLPCGPEVTPPTAPGLDRGEAREVLDRMRPAWSTADLGRCLEVAARALEESPTPGKRIIVVSAFTAGSLRLETPLPTVRGPDDKRVRPELVLRDVARGHKVLSNHFLAQVKAEPAPQAGARAVQVGFTVRNVSDAPGQEIQATVELGGRVVGKTFLALTPGSTAQKTLTVRSEVGGPVAGAVILSTDGLAEDDRRDFVVQVPRELRALVVNGAPNPVRYRDEVFFLEAALTAPSSPIRPVVKDASAGLREPLDGYDVVVLANVPAPVPEEAARLKAFVERGGGLFISMGDKVEPEAWDARMGELLPRPLHVVKAAGSEAGAGDGRQAKLGDVRWTDPLFAPFSGRGREGLMGARFQRYMLVEGGAKSEGGDVLAAFDDGAPAFLTARRGRGRVLLFTSTLDRDWGDFAIRTSYLPLMQRAAAWLAGALDEREALEGRVGQTLTMRPDPQAQVTAVKSPSGAAVTLHNEPDRGLEVGPLPEPGLYKAYDAAGQLLPASQFPVTL
;
A
#
# COMPACT_ATOMS: atom_id res chain seq x y z
N MET A 1 30.71 -33.23 -23.19
CA MET A 1 29.57 -33.46 -22.30
C MET A 1 30.12 -33.74 -20.91
N THR A 2 29.75 -32.96 -19.94
CA THR A 2 30.01 -33.22 -18.51
C THR A 2 28.69 -33.57 -17.85
N PHE A 3 28.74 -34.47 -16.86
CA PHE A 3 27.53 -34.85 -16.13
C PHE A 3 27.64 -34.26 -14.71
N GLY A 4 26.57 -33.60 -14.26
CA GLY A 4 26.55 -33.00 -12.91
C GLY A 4 26.59 -34.01 -11.77
N GLN A 5 26.09 -35.24 -12.03
CA GLN A 5 26.16 -36.37 -11.07
C GLN A 5 26.47 -37.70 -11.81
N PRO A 6 27.74 -37.92 -12.17
CA PRO A 6 28.12 -39.06 -13.03
C PRO A 6 27.84 -40.45 -12.41
N TRP A 7 27.79 -40.57 -11.08
CA TRP A 7 27.49 -41.83 -10.40
C TRP A 7 26.06 -42.33 -10.62
N LEU A 8 25.09 -41.44 -10.96
CA LEU A 8 23.72 -41.83 -11.30
C LEU A 8 23.62 -42.57 -12.63
N LEU A 9 24.63 -42.48 -13.49
CA LEU A 9 24.70 -43.29 -14.71
C LEU A 9 24.81 -44.81 -14.42
N LEU A 10 25.27 -45.23 -13.23
CA LEU A 10 25.18 -46.62 -12.81
C LEU A 10 23.74 -47.13 -12.76
N GLY A 11 22.75 -46.28 -12.59
CA GLY A 11 21.34 -46.60 -12.70
C GLY A 11 20.94 -47.08 -14.09
N ALA A 12 21.72 -46.80 -15.12
CA ALA A 12 21.48 -47.31 -16.48
C ALA A 12 21.59 -48.85 -16.59
N LEU A 13 22.28 -49.49 -15.64
CA LEU A 13 22.32 -50.96 -15.52
C LEU A 13 20.91 -51.56 -15.31
N ALA A 14 19.97 -50.80 -14.76
CA ALA A 14 18.57 -51.22 -14.65
C ALA A 14 17.91 -51.46 -16.04
N GLY A 15 18.43 -50.83 -17.10
CA GLY A 15 18.02 -51.10 -18.48
C GLY A 15 18.26 -52.51 -18.95
N LEU A 16 19.14 -53.31 -18.28
CA LEU A 16 19.36 -54.72 -18.57
C LEU A 16 18.25 -55.62 -17.99
N ILE A 17 17.43 -55.11 -17.05
CA ILE A 17 16.38 -55.92 -16.40
C ILE A 17 15.35 -56.45 -17.40
N PRO A 18 14.77 -55.64 -18.33
CA PRO A 18 13.84 -56.17 -19.34
C PRO A 18 14.45 -57.23 -20.24
N LEU A 19 15.76 -57.11 -20.53
CA LEU A 19 16.47 -58.07 -21.35
C LEU A 19 16.71 -59.37 -20.57
N ALA A 20 17.09 -59.29 -19.33
CA ALA A 20 17.28 -60.45 -18.44
C ALA A 20 15.96 -61.22 -18.26
N VAL A 21 14.86 -60.51 -17.94
CA VAL A 21 13.52 -61.11 -17.82
C VAL A 21 13.11 -61.80 -19.10
N HIS A 22 13.42 -61.23 -20.26
CA HIS A 22 13.10 -61.87 -21.55
C HIS A 22 13.91 -63.11 -21.83
N LEU A 23 15.15 -63.17 -21.41
CA LEU A 23 16.04 -64.36 -21.55
C LEU A 23 15.60 -65.52 -20.64
N PHE A 24 15.18 -65.21 -19.41
CA PHE A 24 14.78 -66.19 -18.40
C PHE A 24 13.33 -66.69 -18.56
N ASP A 25 12.41 -65.91 -19.14
CA ASP A 25 10.98 -66.27 -19.31
C ASP A 25 10.70 -67.01 -20.64
N ARG A 26 11.62 -67.79 -21.18
CA ARG A 26 11.41 -68.69 -22.30
C ARG A 26 10.64 -69.94 -21.85
N ARG A 27 9.34 -69.83 -21.63
CA ARG A 27 8.48 -71.02 -21.46
C ARG A 27 8.40 -71.79 -22.77
N LYS A 28 8.90 -73.04 -22.77
CA LYS A 28 8.73 -73.94 -23.91
C LYS A 28 7.28 -74.41 -23.96
N PRO A 29 6.48 -74.08 -25.02
CA PRO A 29 5.15 -74.57 -25.13
C PRO A 29 5.17 -76.10 -25.32
N ARG A 30 4.32 -76.84 -24.63
CA ARG A 30 4.12 -78.26 -24.82
C ARG A 30 3.40 -78.47 -26.11
N PRO A 31 3.89 -79.31 -27.06
CA PRO A 31 3.22 -79.59 -28.30
C PRO A 31 1.99 -80.48 -28.05
N HIS A 32 0.80 -80.02 -28.45
CA HIS A 32 -0.41 -80.78 -28.48
C HIS A 32 -0.78 -81.05 -29.97
N PRO A 33 -0.93 -82.32 -30.40
CA PRO A 33 -1.31 -82.63 -31.74
C PRO A 33 -2.76 -82.24 -31.97
N PHE A 34 -3.05 -81.42 -33.01
CA PHE A 34 -4.37 -80.97 -33.42
C PHE A 34 -4.54 -81.14 -34.90
N ALA A 35 -5.58 -81.92 -35.35
CA ALA A 35 -5.76 -82.41 -36.70
C ALA A 35 -6.02 -81.34 -37.78
N ALA A 36 -6.38 -80.06 -37.41
CA ALA A 36 -6.71 -79.00 -38.37
C ALA A 36 -5.63 -77.86 -38.44
N ILE A 37 -4.38 -78.21 -38.18
CA ILE A 37 -3.26 -77.23 -38.03
C ILE A 37 -2.95 -76.46 -39.34
N ALA A 38 -3.23 -77.06 -40.53
CA ALA A 38 -2.92 -76.42 -41.81
C ALA A 38 -3.70 -75.15 -42.15
N PHE A 39 -4.93 -75.00 -41.62
CA PHE A 39 -5.77 -73.83 -41.84
C PHE A 39 -5.36 -72.65 -40.88
N VAL A 40 -4.98 -72.96 -39.67
CA VAL A 40 -4.57 -71.99 -38.68
C VAL A 40 -3.19 -71.38 -39.02
N LEU A 41 -2.30 -72.18 -39.61
CA LEU A 41 -0.95 -71.75 -40.02
C LEU A 41 -0.96 -70.72 -41.18
N ARG A 42 -1.95 -70.76 -42.09
CA ARG A 42 -2.06 -69.72 -43.12
C ARG A 42 -2.58 -68.39 -42.64
N SER A 43 -3.45 -68.38 -41.66
CA SER A 43 -4.00 -67.17 -41.06
C SER A 43 -3.00 -66.45 -40.08
N GLN A 44 -2.15 -67.23 -39.41
CA GLN A 44 -1.25 -66.70 -38.41
C GLN A 44 -0.01 -65.99 -38.95
N ARG A 45 0.42 -66.20 -40.19
CA ARG A 45 1.65 -65.59 -40.72
C ARG A 45 1.61 -64.06 -40.80
N ARG A 46 0.47 -63.46 -41.10
CA ARG A 46 0.33 -61.97 -41.10
C ARG A 46 0.16 -61.36 -39.72
N THR A 47 -0.40 -62.11 -38.79
CA THR A 47 -0.64 -61.64 -37.43
C THR A 47 0.59 -61.81 -36.51
N ALA A 48 1.38 -62.87 -36.73
CA ALA A 48 2.58 -63.21 -36.00
C ALA A 48 3.69 -62.15 -36.19
N SER A 49 3.85 -61.56 -37.36
CA SER A 49 4.84 -60.49 -37.60
C SER A 49 4.44 -59.18 -36.92
N ARG A 50 3.14 -58.84 -36.90
CA ARG A 50 2.64 -57.66 -36.19
C ARG A 50 2.76 -57.81 -34.67
N LEU A 51 2.55 -59.00 -34.13
CA LEU A 51 2.72 -59.30 -32.71
C LEU A 51 4.19 -59.29 -32.28
N LYS A 52 5.11 -59.79 -33.13
CA LYS A 52 6.57 -59.70 -32.91
C LYS A 52 7.02 -58.24 -32.91
N LEU A 53 6.54 -57.42 -33.85
CA LEU A 53 6.88 -56.01 -33.92
C LEU A 53 6.36 -55.25 -32.69
N LYS A 54 5.13 -55.47 -32.24
CA LYS A 54 4.57 -54.91 -31.03
C LYS A 54 5.36 -55.29 -29.76
N ARG A 55 5.79 -56.54 -29.67
CA ARG A 55 6.61 -56.99 -28.54
C ARG A 55 8.00 -56.34 -28.55
N ILE A 56 8.67 -56.29 -29.69
CA ILE A 56 9.95 -55.60 -29.83
C ILE A 56 9.80 -54.11 -29.46
N LEU A 57 8.77 -53.41 -29.98
CA LEU A 57 8.51 -52.02 -29.66
C LEU A 57 8.25 -51.79 -28.16
N LEU A 58 7.50 -52.68 -27.50
CA LEU A 58 7.24 -52.62 -26.07
C LEU A 58 8.54 -52.82 -25.23
N TYR A 59 9.41 -53.72 -25.64
CA TYR A 59 10.69 -53.94 -24.96
C TYR A 59 11.64 -52.77 -25.16
N THR A 60 11.76 -52.24 -26.37
CA THR A 60 12.57 -51.06 -26.66
C THR A 60 12.07 -49.86 -25.88
N LEU A 61 10.75 -49.63 -25.83
CA LEU A 61 10.16 -48.52 -25.08
C LEU A 61 10.43 -48.63 -23.56
N ARG A 62 10.26 -49.82 -22.98
CA ARG A 62 10.57 -50.09 -21.57
C ARG A 62 12.03 -49.86 -21.24
N THR A 63 12.94 -50.37 -22.08
CA THR A 63 14.36 -50.15 -21.91
C THR A 63 14.74 -48.68 -22.03
N LEU A 64 14.14 -47.95 -22.97
CA LEU A 64 14.39 -46.55 -23.24
C LEU A 64 13.94 -45.68 -22.04
N ILE A 65 12.79 -46.00 -21.44
CA ILE A 65 12.31 -45.31 -20.23
C ILE A 65 13.26 -45.54 -19.07
N LEU A 66 13.72 -46.79 -18.83
CA LEU A 66 14.66 -47.11 -17.74
C LEU A 66 16.04 -46.49 -17.95
N LEU A 67 16.46 -46.22 -19.18
CA LEU A 67 17.69 -45.48 -19.49
C LEU A 67 17.52 -43.97 -19.41
N ALA A 68 16.32 -43.45 -19.78
CA ALA A 68 16.05 -42.01 -19.76
C ALA A 68 16.05 -41.42 -18.36
N ILE A 69 15.57 -42.18 -17.35
CA ILE A 69 15.51 -41.72 -15.96
C ILE A 69 16.90 -41.42 -15.38
N PRO A 70 17.88 -42.37 -15.38
CA PRO A 70 19.21 -42.10 -14.92
C PRO A 70 19.93 -41.01 -15.72
N LEU A 71 19.70 -40.97 -17.04
CA LEU A 71 20.26 -39.93 -17.89
C LEU A 71 19.72 -38.54 -17.56
N ALA A 72 18.43 -38.40 -17.29
CA ALA A 72 17.83 -37.15 -16.86
C ALA A 72 18.34 -36.70 -15.47
N LEU A 73 18.45 -37.66 -14.53
CA LEU A 73 18.98 -37.42 -13.19
C LEU A 73 20.48 -37.08 -13.19
N ALA A 74 21.24 -37.61 -14.13
CA ALA A 74 22.67 -37.31 -14.27
C ALA A 74 22.96 -35.90 -14.77
N ARG A 75 21.92 -35.12 -15.15
CA ARG A 75 22.00 -33.73 -15.62
C ARG A 75 23.10 -33.56 -16.68
N PRO A 76 22.90 -34.02 -17.90
CA PRO A 76 23.88 -33.85 -18.96
C PRO A 76 24.01 -32.37 -19.32
N GLU A 77 25.16 -31.81 -19.12
CA GLU A 77 25.54 -30.47 -19.54
C GLU A 77 26.15 -30.55 -20.95
N LEU A 78 25.38 -30.11 -21.93
CA LEU A 78 25.87 -29.87 -23.28
C LEU A 78 26.68 -28.58 -23.30
N ARG A 79 27.94 -28.64 -23.05
CA ARG A 79 28.84 -27.54 -23.41
C ARG A 79 28.80 -27.40 -24.93
N ARG A 80 28.05 -26.44 -25.42
CA ARG A 80 28.21 -26.00 -26.81
C ARG A 80 29.65 -25.51 -26.95
N PRO A 81 30.45 -26.01 -27.90
CA PRO A 81 31.72 -25.38 -28.26
C PRO A 81 31.36 -24.06 -28.96
N GLY A 82 31.21 -23.01 -28.15
CA GLY A 82 30.82 -21.71 -28.65
C GLY A 82 31.53 -20.63 -27.87
N ALA A 83 32.38 -19.92 -28.52
CA ALA A 83 33.29 -18.89 -28.08
C ALA A 83 34.35 -19.42 -27.07
N ALA A 84 35.54 -19.62 -27.54
CA ALA A 84 36.70 -19.77 -26.68
C ALA A 84 36.66 -18.64 -25.65
N VAL A 85 36.56 -19.00 -24.35
CA VAL A 85 36.94 -18.07 -23.31
C VAL A 85 38.41 -17.88 -23.57
N THR A 86 38.75 -16.80 -24.28
CA THR A 86 40.13 -16.39 -24.46
C THR A 86 40.61 -16.02 -23.05
N ARG A 87 41.24 -16.96 -22.37
CA ARG A 87 42.11 -16.63 -21.27
C ARG A 87 43.16 -15.72 -21.89
N ALA A 88 43.05 -14.45 -21.62
CA ALA A 88 43.92 -13.45 -22.18
C ALA A 88 45.35 -13.78 -21.68
N VAL A 89 46.18 -14.27 -22.59
CA VAL A 89 47.64 -14.31 -22.37
C VAL A 89 48.08 -12.88 -22.70
N GLY A 90 48.11 -12.03 -21.68
CA GLY A 90 48.47 -10.61 -21.82
C GLY A 90 47.60 -9.69 -20.99
N PRO A 91 47.80 -8.36 -21.07
CA PRO A 91 47.01 -7.38 -20.34
C PRO A 91 45.52 -7.48 -20.68
N ALA A 92 44.64 -7.38 -19.64
CA ALA A 92 43.19 -7.45 -19.79
C ALA A 92 42.52 -6.22 -19.17
N ALA A 93 41.74 -5.48 -19.99
CA ALA A 93 40.86 -4.46 -19.45
C ALA A 93 39.79 -5.10 -18.54
N THR A 94 39.71 -4.59 -17.34
CA THR A 94 38.88 -5.20 -16.28
C THR A 94 37.82 -4.20 -15.78
N VAL A 95 36.57 -4.62 -15.74
CA VAL A 95 35.50 -3.90 -15.01
C VAL A 95 35.14 -4.71 -13.78
N VAL A 96 35.24 -4.08 -12.60
CA VAL A 96 34.84 -4.67 -11.32
C VAL A 96 33.42 -4.19 -11.00
N VAL A 97 32.45 -5.07 -11.18
CA VAL A 97 31.05 -4.81 -10.86
C VAL A 97 30.81 -5.16 -9.40
N VAL A 98 30.41 -4.20 -8.60
CA VAL A 98 30.13 -4.41 -7.17
C VAL A 98 28.66 -4.21 -6.89
N ASP A 99 28.00 -5.29 -6.47
CA ASP A 99 26.61 -5.26 -6.04
C ASP A 99 26.44 -4.38 -4.79
N ARG A 100 25.53 -3.42 -4.85
CA ARG A 100 25.16 -2.57 -3.73
C ARG A 100 23.66 -2.64 -3.41
N GLY A 101 22.95 -3.66 -3.94
CA GLY A 101 21.53 -3.85 -3.70
C GLY A 101 21.19 -4.06 -2.23
N LEU A 102 19.89 -4.01 -1.91
CA LEU A 102 19.37 -4.12 -0.54
C LEU A 102 19.90 -5.37 0.20
N ALA A 103 19.91 -6.52 -0.47
CA ALA A 103 20.39 -7.77 0.11
C ALA A 103 21.86 -7.71 0.61
N MET A 104 22.66 -6.79 0.07
CA MET A 104 24.06 -6.59 0.49
C MET A 104 24.17 -5.92 1.88
N ARG A 105 23.09 -5.38 2.42
CA ARG A 105 23.03 -4.86 3.80
C ARG A 105 22.97 -5.99 4.84
N TRP A 106 22.52 -7.17 4.43
CA TRP A 106 22.47 -8.33 5.32
C TRP A 106 23.80 -8.56 6.03
N ALA A 107 23.76 -8.77 7.34
CA ALA A 107 24.93 -8.87 8.19
C ALA A 107 24.85 -10.09 9.13
N ASP A 108 25.96 -10.78 9.24
CA ASP A 108 26.27 -11.71 10.33
C ASP A 108 27.64 -11.27 10.89
N GLY A 109 27.58 -10.31 11.83
CA GLY A 109 28.73 -9.56 12.31
C GLY A 109 29.16 -8.45 11.34
N GLN A 110 29.61 -8.80 10.13
CA GLN A 110 29.98 -7.86 9.07
C GLN A 110 28.97 -7.94 7.91
N SER A 111 28.56 -6.76 7.36
CA SER A 111 27.64 -6.75 6.23
C SER A 111 28.25 -7.36 4.97
N LEU A 112 27.40 -7.95 4.12
CA LEU A 112 27.84 -8.49 2.83
C LEU A 112 28.42 -7.37 1.94
N PHE A 113 27.91 -6.14 2.09
CA PHE A 113 28.45 -4.99 1.36
C PHE A 113 29.90 -4.68 1.74
N GLU A 114 30.24 -4.70 3.04
CA GLU A 114 31.62 -4.49 3.49
C GLU A 114 32.54 -5.61 3.03
N LYS A 115 32.06 -6.86 3.06
CA LYS A 115 32.77 -8.00 2.48
C LYS A 115 33.00 -7.80 0.98
N ALA A 116 31.97 -7.37 0.24
CA ALA A 116 32.08 -7.10 -1.20
C ALA A 116 33.06 -5.99 -1.51
N ARG A 117 33.04 -4.91 -0.74
CA ARG A 117 33.98 -3.80 -0.87
C ARG A 117 35.43 -4.23 -0.63
N SER A 118 35.66 -5.04 0.38
CA SER A 118 36.98 -5.64 0.69
C SER A 118 37.45 -6.55 -0.43
N GLU A 119 36.56 -7.43 -0.92
CA GLU A 119 36.88 -8.37 -2.01
C GLU A 119 37.16 -7.64 -3.33
N ALA A 120 36.41 -6.59 -3.63
CA ALA A 120 36.65 -5.74 -4.79
C ALA A 120 37.99 -5.00 -4.70
N ARG A 121 38.36 -4.47 -3.52
CA ARG A 121 39.70 -3.87 -3.29
C ARG A 121 40.82 -4.90 -3.50
N SER A 122 40.63 -6.10 -2.99
CA SER A 122 41.58 -7.20 -3.20
C SER A 122 41.71 -7.56 -4.69
N ALA A 123 40.56 -7.64 -5.39
CA ALA A 123 40.56 -7.89 -6.83
C ALA A 123 41.34 -6.83 -7.61
N VAL A 124 41.10 -5.54 -7.33
CA VAL A 124 41.83 -4.41 -7.96
C VAL A 124 43.34 -4.48 -7.61
N ALA A 125 43.71 -4.85 -6.41
CA ALA A 125 45.10 -4.94 -5.97
C ALA A 125 45.87 -6.08 -6.66
N THR A 126 45.21 -7.18 -7.02
CA THR A 126 45.81 -8.36 -7.63
C THR A 126 45.96 -8.29 -9.15
N LEU A 127 45.44 -7.25 -9.80
CA LEU A 127 45.58 -7.04 -11.23
C LEU A 127 47.03 -6.71 -11.62
N GLY A 128 47.46 -7.11 -12.81
CA GLY A 128 48.78 -6.76 -13.37
C GLY A 128 48.98 -5.23 -13.56
N PRO A 129 50.22 -4.75 -13.56
CA PRO A 129 50.46 -3.29 -13.70
C PRO A 129 49.96 -2.71 -15.04
N GLU A 130 49.82 -3.54 -16.06
CA GLU A 130 49.35 -3.19 -17.39
C GLU A 130 47.86 -3.45 -17.62
N ASP A 131 47.13 -3.95 -16.59
CA ASP A 131 45.71 -4.22 -16.66
C ASP A 131 44.90 -2.92 -16.37
N PRO A 132 44.26 -2.31 -17.36
CA PRO A 132 43.36 -1.20 -17.10
C PRO A 132 42.14 -1.66 -16.29
N VAL A 133 41.72 -0.85 -15.31
CA VAL A 133 40.60 -1.20 -14.42
C VAL A 133 39.68 -0.01 -14.24
N THR A 134 38.38 -0.31 -14.13
CA THR A 134 37.36 0.60 -13.61
C THR A 134 36.40 -0.15 -12.71
N VAL A 135 35.69 0.58 -11.84
CA VAL A 135 34.69 0.03 -10.91
C VAL A 135 33.31 0.51 -11.30
N LEU A 136 32.37 -0.41 -11.39
CA LEU A 136 30.96 -0.14 -11.64
C LEU A 136 30.13 -0.46 -10.39
N PRO A 137 29.63 0.57 -9.68
CA PRO A 137 28.62 0.39 -8.63
C PRO A 137 27.31 -0.13 -9.23
N CYS A 138 26.94 -1.35 -8.90
CA CYS A 138 25.71 -1.97 -9.40
C CYS A 138 24.57 -1.78 -8.39
N GLY A 139 23.57 -0.98 -8.76
CA GLY A 139 22.39 -0.67 -7.95
C GLY A 139 21.14 -0.46 -8.82
N PRO A 140 20.11 0.18 -8.29
CA PRO A 140 18.89 0.48 -9.05
C PRO A 140 19.15 1.43 -10.22
N GLU A 141 20.02 2.40 -9.99
CA GLU A 141 20.54 3.29 -11.03
C GLU A 141 21.97 2.87 -11.36
N VAL A 142 22.19 2.62 -12.63
CA VAL A 142 23.51 2.22 -13.14
C VAL A 142 24.06 3.37 -13.97
N THR A 143 24.99 4.11 -13.37
CA THR A 143 25.74 5.13 -14.10
C THR A 143 26.89 4.46 -14.87
N PRO A 144 27.02 4.66 -16.17
CA PRO A 144 28.15 4.14 -16.92
C PRO A 144 29.48 4.60 -16.28
N PRO A 145 30.42 3.68 -16.02
CA PRO A 145 31.72 4.06 -15.49
C PRO A 145 32.56 4.70 -16.60
N THR A 146 33.63 5.35 -16.21
CA THR A 146 34.70 5.74 -17.16
C THR A 146 35.30 4.51 -17.82
N ALA A 147 35.88 4.65 -19.02
CA ALA A 147 36.63 3.58 -19.66
C ALA A 147 37.74 3.06 -18.72
N PRO A 148 38.03 1.73 -18.72
CA PRO A 148 39.10 1.18 -17.88
C PRO A 148 40.44 1.90 -18.10
N GLY A 149 41.01 2.41 -17.01
CA GLY A 149 42.28 3.15 -16.98
C GLY A 149 43.33 2.42 -16.15
N LEU A 150 44.60 2.86 -16.23
CA LEU A 150 45.71 2.31 -15.46
C LEU A 150 45.77 2.90 -14.03
N ASP A 151 45.03 3.99 -13.78
CA ASP A 151 44.96 4.61 -12.45
C ASP A 151 44.08 3.83 -11.51
N ARG A 152 44.71 3.08 -10.59
CA ARG A 152 44.02 2.34 -9.55
C ARG A 152 43.52 3.23 -8.39
N GLY A 153 43.99 4.46 -8.31
CA GLY A 153 43.55 5.44 -7.32
C GLY A 153 42.08 5.77 -7.54
N GLU A 154 41.68 6.05 -8.77
CA GLU A 154 40.29 6.32 -9.14
C GLU A 154 39.36 5.14 -8.77
N ALA A 155 39.76 3.91 -9.13
CA ALA A 155 38.98 2.72 -8.79
C ALA A 155 38.79 2.54 -7.27
N ARG A 156 39.83 2.85 -6.47
CA ARG A 156 39.74 2.79 -4.99
C ARG A 156 38.83 3.88 -4.44
N GLU A 157 38.92 5.09 -4.99
CA GLU A 157 38.07 6.20 -4.56
C GLU A 157 36.59 5.91 -4.80
N VAL A 158 36.23 5.31 -5.94
CA VAL A 158 34.86 4.85 -6.21
C VAL A 158 34.41 3.82 -5.15
N LEU A 159 35.25 2.84 -4.83
CA LEU A 159 34.94 1.84 -3.79
C LEU A 159 34.75 2.49 -2.40
N ASP A 160 35.52 3.53 -2.06
CA ASP A 160 35.46 4.19 -0.75
C ASP A 160 34.21 5.05 -0.59
N ARG A 161 33.78 5.71 -1.67
CA ARG A 161 32.55 6.52 -1.70
C ARG A 161 31.27 5.70 -1.81
N MET A 162 31.37 4.44 -2.24
CA MET A 162 30.22 3.57 -2.50
C MET A 162 29.42 3.33 -1.22
N ARG A 163 28.09 3.37 -1.34
CA ARG A 163 27.14 3.06 -0.27
C ARG A 163 26.13 2.03 -0.75
N PRO A 164 25.59 1.16 0.13
CA PRO A 164 24.54 0.23 -0.23
C PRO A 164 23.24 0.97 -0.57
N ALA A 165 22.51 0.49 -1.57
CA ALA A 165 21.22 1.02 -1.99
C ALA A 165 20.06 0.44 -1.15
N TRP A 166 18.87 1.01 -1.38
CA TRP A 166 17.64 0.59 -0.73
C TRP A 166 16.72 -0.27 -1.62
N SER A 167 17.19 -0.65 -2.79
CA SER A 167 16.45 -1.51 -3.71
C SER A 167 17.34 -2.60 -4.28
N THR A 168 16.74 -3.53 -5.02
CA THR A 168 17.46 -4.65 -5.64
C THR A 168 18.36 -4.15 -6.77
N ALA A 169 19.59 -4.68 -6.86
CA ALA A 169 20.44 -4.47 -8.01
C ALA A 169 20.04 -5.40 -9.16
N ASP A 170 20.12 -4.90 -10.39
CA ASP A 170 19.97 -5.71 -11.61
C ASP A 170 21.36 -6.01 -12.19
N LEU A 171 21.93 -7.14 -11.81
CA LEU A 171 23.25 -7.57 -12.29
C LEU A 171 23.28 -7.78 -13.81
N GLY A 172 22.15 -8.17 -14.41
CA GLY A 172 22.07 -8.33 -15.86
C GLY A 172 22.34 -7.00 -16.59
N ARG A 173 21.64 -5.94 -16.17
CA ARG A 173 21.85 -4.58 -16.66
C ARG A 173 23.27 -4.06 -16.38
N CYS A 174 23.78 -4.35 -15.19
CA CYS A 174 25.15 -3.96 -14.83
C CYS A 174 26.20 -4.64 -15.71
N LEU A 175 26.00 -5.92 -16.06
CA LEU A 175 26.88 -6.65 -16.99
C LEU A 175 26.86 -6.06 -18.39
N GLU A 176 25.69 -5.61 -18.88
CA GLU A 176 25.59 -4.91 -20.16
C GLU A 176 26.36 -3.57 -20.18
N VAL A 177 26.23 -2.80 -19.08
CA VAL A 177 26.96 -1.52 -18.94
C VAL A 177 28.46 -1.76 -18.82
N ALA A 178 28.86 -2.78 -18.06
CA ALA A 178 30.28 -3.19 -17.96
C ALA A 178 30.87 -3.61 -19.31
N ALA A 179 30.10 -4.33 -20.11
CA ALA A 179 30.52 -4.74 -21.45
C ALA A 179 30.74 -3.54 -22.37
N ARG A 180 29.86 -2.52 -22.34
CA ARG A 180 30.03 -1.28 -23.09
C ARG A 180 31.30 -0.53 -22.68
N ALA A 181 31.56 -0.39 -21.38
CA ALA A 181 32.78 0.22 -20.88
C ALA A 181 34.06 -0.52 -21.34
N LEU A 182 34.00 -1.85 -21.47
CA LEU A 182 35.10 -2.64 -22.01
C LEU A 182 35.31 -2.42 -23.50
N GLU A 183 34.29 -2.08 -24.29
CA GLU A 183 34.40 -1.79 -25.72
C GLU A 183 35.23 -0.54 -25.98
N GLU A 184 35.20 0.42 -25.05
CA GLU A 184 35.98 1.68 -25.16
C GLU A 184 37.49 1.49 -24.90
N SER A 185 37.88 0.38 -24.28
CA SER A 185 39.29 0.09 -24.00
C SER A 185 39.97 -0.57 -25.22
N PRO A 186 41.17 -0.13 -25.64
CA PRO A 186 41.90 -0.75 -26.73
C PRO A 186 42.56 -2.09 -26.38
N THR A 187 42.61 -2.45 -25.08
CA THR A 187 43.24 -3.67 -24.58
C THR A 187 42.56 -4.91 -25.14
N PRO A 188 43.29 -5.89 -25.72
CA PRO A 188 42.67 -7.05 -26.36
C PRO A 188 41.98 -8.02 -25.38
N GLY A 189 42.53 -8.20 -24.20
CA GLY A 189 41.88 -8.98 -23.14
C GLY A 189 40.73 -8.21 -22.51
N LYS A 190 39.60 -8.89 -22.28
CA LYS A 190 38.40 -8.29 -21.66
C LYS A 190 37.94 -9.13 -20.49
N ARG A 191 37.79 -8.51 -19.31
CA ARG A 191 37.40 -9.21 -18.07
C ARG A 191 36.33 -8.44 -17.31
N ILE A 192 35.33 -9.15 -16.77
CA ILE A 192 34.37 -8.61 -15.83
C ILE A 192 34.48 -9.42 -14.54
N ILE A 193 34.74 -8.73 -13.42
CA ILE A 193 34.71 -9.34 -12.08
C ILE A 193 33.42 -8.89 -11.41
N VAL A 194 32.56 -9.82 -11.05
CA VAL A 194 31.28 -9.51 -10.35
C VAL A 194 31.42 -9.93 -8.90
N VAL A 195 31.23 -8.98 -8.00
CA VAL A 195 31.25 -9.19 -6.55
C VAL A 195 29.85 -8.98 -6.01
N SER A 196 29.19 -10.07 -5.60
CA SER A 196 27.79 -10.08 -5.17
C SER A 196 27.52 -11.27 -4.25
N ALA A 197 26.38 -11.23 -3.56
CA ALA A 197 25.79 -12.38 -2.87
C ALA A 197 24.95 -13.27 -3.82
N PHE A 198 24.76 -12.87 -5.07
CA PHE A 198 24.01 -13.59 -6.12
C PHE A 198 22.63 -14.06 -5.64
N THR A 199 21.89 -13.17 -4.97
CA THR A 199 20.52 -13.48 -4.54
C THR A 199 19.59 -13.66 -5.75
N ALA A 200 18.53 -14.46 -5.57
CA ALA A 200 17.60 -14.82 -6.66
C ALA A 200 16.96 -13.62 -7.38
N GLY A 201 16.86 -12.46 -6.70
CA GLY A 201 16.31 -11.23 -7.28
C GLY A 201 17.32 -10.39 -8.06
N SER A 202 18.63 -10.61 -7.88
CA SER A 202 19.68 -9.76 -8.46
C SER A 202 20.16 -10.22 -9.84
N LEU A 203 20.01 -11.49 -10.19
CA LEU A 203 20.44 -12.05 -11.47
C LEU A 203 19.35 -12.94 -12.07
N ARG A 204 18.92 -12.59 -13.28
CA ARG A 204 18.03 -13.42 -14.10
C ARG A 204 18.89 -14.35 -14.97
N LEU A 205 18.86 -15.65 -14.68
CA LEU A 205 19.65 -16.67 -15.38
C LEU A 205 19.27 -16.82 -16.86
N GLU A 206 18.13 -16.30 -17.28
CA GLU A 206 17.63 -16.31 -18.64
C GLU A 206 18.29 -15.22 -19.52
N THR A 207 18.89 -14.20 -18.91
CA THR A 207 19.53 -13.11 -19.65
C THR A 207 20.84 -13.61 -20.26
N PRO A 208 21.03 -13.51 -21.59
CA PRO A 208 22.28 -13.91 -22.22
C PRO A 208 23.45 -13.05 -21.74
N LEU A 209 24.59 -13.69 -21.51
CA LEU A 209 25.81 -12.96 -21.15
C LEU A 209 26.21 -11.99 -22.29
N PRO A 210 26.61 -10.77 -21.94
CA PRO A 210 26.96 -9.77 -22.94
C PRO A 210 28.22 -10.18 -23.72
N THR A 211 28.30 -9.71 -24.94
CA THR A 211 29.48 -9.84 -25.81
C THR A 211 30.06 -8.46 -26.07
N VAL A 212 31.35 -8.38 -26.22
CA VAL A 212 32.11 -7.15 -26.54
C VAL A 212 32.83 -7.28 -27.87
N ARG A 213 33.16 -6.14 -28.53
CA ARG A 213 34.00 -6.16 -29.72
C ARG A 213 35.42 -6.53 -29.33
N GLY A 214 35.97 -7.52 -30.01
CA GLY A 214 37.37 -7.89 -29.93
C GLY A 214 38.25 -7.16 -30.98
N PRO A 215 39.57 -7.40 -30.98
CA PRO A 215 40.52 -6.70 -31.87
C PRO A 215 40.22 -6.84 -33.39
N ASP A 216 39.58 -7.93 -33.81
CA ASP A 216 39.23 -8.24 -35.21
C ASP A 216 37.78 -7.86 -35.55
N ASP A 217 37.17 -6.96 -34.81
CA ASP A 217 35.73 -6.60 -34.89
C ASP A 217 34.77 -7.78 -34.67
N LYS A 218 35.31 -8.90 -34.23
CA LYS A 218 34.52 -10.09 -33.86
C LYS A 218 33.98 -9.94 -32.45
N ARG A 219 32.71 -10.35 -32.26
CA ARG A 219 32.13 -10.38 -30.92
C ARG A 219 32.73 -11.53 -30.10
N VAL A 220 33.35 -11.16 -28.99
CA VAL A 220 33.92 -12.12 -28.02
C VAL A 220 33.19 -12.01 -26.68
N ARG A 221 33.21 -13.09 -25.91
CA ARG A 221 32.71 -13.04 -24.53
C ARG A 221 33.84 -12.62 -23.61
N PRO A 222 33.65 -11.59 -22.75
CA PRO A 222 34.65 -11.25 -21.74
C PRO A 222 34.82 -12.42 -20.76
N GLU A 223 36.00 -12.53 -20.19
CA GLU A 223 36.22 -13.46 -19.06
C GLU A 223 35.37 -13.00 -17.88
N LEU A 224 34.46 -13.86 -17.39
CA LEU A 224 33.58 -13.56 -16.25
C LEU A 224 34.10 -14.24 -15.01
N VAL A 225 34.48 -13.46 -14.00
CA VAL A 225 34.95 -13.94 -12.70
C VAL A 225 33.89 -13.59 -11.65
N LEU A 226 33.27 -14.58 -11.05
CA LEU A 226 32.27 -14.40 -10.01
C LEU A 226 32.91 -14.52 -8.62
N ARG A 227 32.68 -13.52 -7.76
CA ARG A 227 33.11 -13.48 -6.37
C ARG A 227 31.88 -13.46 -5.48
N ASP A 228 31.54 -14.60 -4.93
CA ASP A 228 30.42 -14.79 -4.02
C ASP A 228 30.82 -14.42 -2.60
N VAL A 229 30.23 -13.33 -2.07
CA VAL A 229 30.49 -12.84 -0.70
C VAL A 229 29.58 -13.45 0.35
N ALA A 230 28.54 -14.16 -0.08
CA ALA A 230 27.68 -14.95 0.79
C ALA A 230 28.16 -16.39 0.94
N ARG A 231 29.36 -16.72 0.42
CA ARG A 231 29.94 -18.06 0.46
C ARG A 231 30.03 -18.58 1.89
N GLY A 232 29.39 -19.71 2.13
CA GLY A 232 29.28 -20.33 3.46
C GLY A 232 27.86 -20.21 4.05
N HIS A 233 27.03 -19.33 3.55
CA HIS A 233 25.62 -19.26 3.88
C HIS A 233 24.79 -19.95 2.79
N LYS A 234 24.06 -21.00 3.15
CA LYS A 234 23.20 -21.72 2.21
C LYS A 234 21.96 -20.91 1.88
N VAL A 235 21.44 -20.22 2.87
CA VAL A 235 20.33 -19.25 2.78
C VAL A 235 20.69 -18.09 3.70
N LEU A 236 20.45 -16.86 3.24
CA LEU A 236 20.50 -15.68 4.10
C LEU A 236 19.20 -15.63 4.89
N SER A 237 19.27 -16.02 6.16
CA SER A 237 18.08 -16.03 7.03
C SER A 237 17.55 -14.63 7.20
N ASN A 238 16.27 -14.44 6.86
CA ASN A 238 15.57 -13.17 6.94
C ASN A 238 14.08 -13.39 7.15
N HIS A 239 13.46 -12.51 7.93
CA HIS A 239 12.04 -12.36 8.01
C HIS A 239 11.69 -10.87 7.86
N PHE A 240 10.63 -10.56 7.18
CA PHE A 240 10.32 -9.17 6.86
C PHE A 240 8.82 -8.86 6.87
N LEU A 241 8.51 -7.58 7.04
CA LEU A 241 7.16 -7.05 6.94
C LEU A 241 6.75 -6.87 5.47
N ALA A 242 5.98 -7.81 4.94
CA ALA A 242 5.49 -7.74 3.57
C ALA A 242 4.40 -6.66 3.41
N GLN A 243 3.54 -6.50 4.42
CA GLN A 243 2.46 -5.52 4.41
C GLN A 243 2.13 -5.07 5.83
N VAL A 244 1.79 -3.78 5.97
CA VAL A 244 1.19 -3.21 7.20
C VAL A 244 -0.01 -2.38 6.78
N LYS A 245 -1.15 -2.53 7.46
CA LYS A 245 -2.36 -1.75 7.26
C LYS A 245 -2.92 -1.33 8.61
N ALA A 246 -3.15 -0.05 8.78
CA ALA A 246 -3.71 0.48 10.02
C ALA A 246 -4.99 1.27 9.72
N GLU A 247 -6.07 0.93 10.43
CA GLU A 247 -7.39 1.51 10.23
C GLU A 247 -8.04 1.83 11.58
N PRO A 248 -8.86 2.89 11.68
CA PRO A 248 -9.69 3.12 12.86
C PRO A 248 -10.63 1.95 13.12
N ALA A 249 -10.78 1.57 14.40
CA ALA A 249 -11.67 0.49 14.84
C ALA A 249 -12.71 1.01 15.85
N PRO A 250 -13.66 1.87 15.43
CA PRO A 250 -14.58 2.55 16.32
C PRO A 250 -15.47 1.58 17.12
N GLN A 251 -15.74 0.37 16.61
CA GLN A 251 -16.46 -0.69 17.33
C GLN A 251 -15.72 -1.19 18.58
N ALA A 252 -14.40 -1.03 18.64
CA ALA A 252 -13.56 -1.39 19.79
C ALA A 252 -13.27 -0.21 20.73
N GLY A 253 -13.77 0.99 20.39
CA GLY A 253 -13.65 2.22 21.18
C GLY A 253 -13.28 3.45 20.34
N ALA A 254 -13.57 4.63 20.85
CA ALA A 254 -13.45 5.89 20.12
C ALA A 254 -12.03 6.19 19.54
N ARG A 255 -10.99 5.63 20.16
CA ARG A 255 -9.59 5.81 19.70
C ARG A 255 -8.89 4.48 19.44
N ALA A 256 -9.67 3.42 19.19
CA ALA A 256 -9.11 2.14 18.83
C ALA A 256 -8.64 2.14 17.37
N VAL A 257 -7.51 1.50 17.14
CA VAL A 257 -6.88 1.29 15.84
C VAL A 257 -6.64 -0.19 15.66
N GLN A 258 -7.05 -0.72 14.54
CA GLN A 258 -6.75 -2.07 14.11
C GLN A 258 -5.52 -2.05 13.22
N VAL A 259 -4.44 -2.70 13.65
CA VAL A 259 -3.18 -2.80 12.90
C VAL A 259 -3.04 -4.24 12.43
N GLY A 260 -3.23 -4.45 11.13
CA GLY A 260 -2.99 -5.71 10.44
C GLY A 260 -1.61 -5.71 9.79
N PHE A 261 -0.88 -6.81 9.92
CA PHE A 261 0.42 -6.95 9.26
C PHE A 261 0.68 -8.38 8.82
N THR A 262 1.50 -8.50 7.79
CA THR A 262 1.91 -9.76 7.18
C THR A 262 3.41 -9.89 7.29
N VAL A 263 3.88 -10.98 7.90
CA VAL A 263 5.30 -11.31 8.04
C VAL A 263 5.60 -12.51 7.17
N ARG A 264 6.68 -12.43 6.40
CA ARG A 264 7.20 -13.54 5.60
C ARG A 264 8.56 -13.98 6.13
N ASN A 265 8.73 -15.28 6.30
CA ASN A 265 9.99 -15.88 6.69
C ASN A 265 10.65 -16.54 5.46
N VAL A 266 11.86 -16.12 5.11
CA VAL A 266 12.68 -16.70 4.03
C VAL A 266 13.87 -17.48 4.56
N SER A 267 13.95 -17.66 5.88
CA SER A 267 14.93 -18.51 6.55
C SER A 267 14.65 -19.99 6.28
N ASP A 268 15.66 -20.82 6.29
CA ASP A 268 15.57 -22.29 6.31
C ASP A 268 15.72 -22.87 7.72
N ALA A 269 15.94 -22.02 8.74
CA ALA A 269 16.03 -22.43 10.14
C ALA A 269 14.68 -22.94 10.67
N PRO A 270 14.64 -24.00 11.48
CA PRO A 270 13.40 -24.50 12.07
C PRO A 270 12.77 -23.44 12.95
N GLY A 271 11.44 -23.36 12.88
CA GLY A 271 10.51 -22.47 13.54
C GLY A 271 11.06 -21.50 14.58
N GLN A 272 11.28 -20.26 14.16
CA GLN A 272 11.62 -19.19 15.10
C GLN A 272 10.34 -18.49 15.57
N GLU A 273 10.29 -18.17 16.85
CA GLU A 273 9.28 -17.28 17.40
C GLU A 273 9.73 -15.83 17.18
N ILE A 274 9.00 -15.12 16.32
CA ILE A 274 9.30 -13.74 15.94
C ILE A 274 8.43 -12.82 16.77
N GLN A 275 9.04 -11.91 17.52
CA GLN A 275 8.30 -10.87 18.24
C GLN A 275 7.96 -9.72 17.28
N ALA A 276 6.69 -9.32 17.26
CA ALA A 276 6.23 -8.11 16.60
C ALA A 276 5.75 -7.09 17.64
N THR A 277 6.24 -5.87 17.55
CA THR A 277 5.90 -4.74 18.40
C THR A 277 5.17 -3.69 17.59
N VAL A 278 4.05 -3.17 18.08
CA VAL A 278 3.29 -2.08 17.47
C VAL A 278 3.52 -0.81 18.27
N GLU A 279 3.96 0.23 17.59
CA GLU A 279 4.13 1.58 18.12
C GLU A 279 3.09 2.53 17.53
N LEU A 280 2.55 3.44 18.35
CA LEU A 280 1.72 4.57 17.93
C LEU A 280 2.19 5.83 18.66
N GLY A 281 2.39 6.92 17.92
CA GLY A 281 2.84 8.19 18.52
C GLY A 281 4.17 8.08 19.27
N GLY A 282 5.05 7.18 18.85
CA GLY A 282 6.34 6.92 19.49
C GLY A 282 6.29 6.06 20.76
N ARG A 283 5.13 5.47 21.08
CA ARG A 283 4.96 4.60 22.26
C ARG A 283 4.56 3.19 21.84
N VAL A 284 5.08 2.19 22.53
CA VAL A 284 4.70 0.80 22.36
C VAL A 284 3.28 0.60 22.91
N VAL A 285 2.36 0.22 22.03
CA VAL A 285 0.94 0.01 22.36
C VAL A 285 0.51 -1.46 22.29
N GLY A 286 1.35 -2.33 21.72
CA GLY A 286 1.07 -3.75 21.63
C GLY A 286 2.29 -4.58 21.27
N LYS A 287 2.30 -5.84 21.71
CA LYS A 287 3.31 -6.84 21.38
C LYS A 287 2.62 -8.18 21.09
N THR A 288 3.14 -8.93 20.17
CA THR A 288 2.68 -10.28 19.85
C THR A 288 3.83 -11.13 19.35
N PHE A 289 3.60 -12.44 19.32
CA PHE A 289 4.55 -13.40 18.80
C PHE A 289 3.93 -14.15 17.62
N LEU A 290 4.79 -14.49 16.65
CA LEU A 290 4.44 -15.29 15.49
C LEU A 290 5.40 -16.47 15.42
N ALA A 291 4.84 -17.69 15.40
CA ALA A 291 5.61 -18.89 15.09
C ALA A 291 5.58 -19.10 13.58
N LEU A 292 6.71 -18.89 12.90
CA LEU A 292 6.83 -19.03 11.46
C LEU A 292 7.72 -20.22 11.10
N THR A 293 7.20 -21.11 10.28
CA THR A 293 8.00 -22.18 9.66
C THR A 293 8.81 -21.64 8.49
N PRO A 294 9.88 -22.33 8.05
CA PRO A 294 10.68 -21.94 6.89
C PRO A 294 9.83 -21.69 5.65
N GLY A 295 10.06 -20.56 4.97
CA GLY A 295 9.36 -20.17 3.75
C GLY A 295 7.89 -19.78 3.91
N SER A 296 7.35 -19.76 5.14
CA SER A 296 5.95 -19.47 5.41
C SER A 296 5.64 -17.97 5.52
N THR A 297 4.36 -17.66 5.45
CA THR A 297 3.81 -16.31 5.65
C THR A 297 2.74 -16.38 6.72
N ALA A 298 2.76 -15.47 7.68
CA ALA A 298 1.71 -15.33 8.68
C ALA A 298 1.13 -13.92 8.68
N GLN A 299 -0.16 -13.86 8.94
CA GLN A 299 -0.92 -12.62 9.08
C GLN A 299 -1.38 -12.47 10.52
N LYS A 300 -1.24 -11.28 11.07
CA LYS A 300 -1.68 -10.96 12.43
C LYS A 300 -2.39 -9.62 12.44
N THR A 301 -3.36 -9.50 13.32
CA THR A 301 -4.10 -8.26 13.55
C THR A 301 -4.13 -7.97 15.04
N LEU A 302 -3.79 -6.76 15.41
CA LEU A 302 -3.85 -6.25 16.77
C LEU A 302 -4.80 -5.06 16.83
N THR A 303 -5.68 -5.03 17.83
CA THR A 303 -6.47 -3.86 18.15
C THR A 303 -5.79 -3.14 19.30
N VAL A 304 -5.35 -1.91 19.06
CA VAL A 304 -4.60 -1.09 20.01
C VAL A 304 -5.33 0.23 20.22
N ARG A 305 -5.02 0.95 21.28
CA ARG A 305 -5.62 2.25 21.57
C ARG A 305 -4.59 3.36 21.46
N SER A 306 -4.94 4.42 20.75
CA SER A 306 -4.15 5.66 20.70
C SER A 306 -4.49 6.58 21.88
N GLU A 307 -3.49 7.26 22.45
CA GLU A 307 -3.70 8.30 23.46
C GLU A 307 -4.17 9.61 22.83
N VAL A 308 -3.80 9.87 21.59
CA VAL A 308 -4.10 11.09 20.84
C VAL A 308 -5.00 10.80 19.64
N GLY A 309 -5.79 11.79 19.26
CA GLY A 309 -6.59 11.76 18.04
C GLY A 309 -5.92 12.55 16.90
N GLY A 310 -6.42 12.39 15.70
CA GLY A 310 -5.89 12.98 14.47
C GLY A 310 -4.94 12.05 13.73
N PRO A 311 -4.10 12.59 12.84
CA PRO A 311 -3.09 11.80 12.12
C PRO A 311 -1.98 11.38 13.09
N VAL A 312 -1.85 10.08 13.30
CA VAL A 312 -0.87 9.48 14.22
C VAL A 312 0.05 8.57 13.42
N ALA A 313 1.34 8.85 13.52
CA ALA A 313 2.37 7.98 12.99
C ALA A 313 2.55 6.75 13.89
N GLY A 314 2.75 5.61 13.29
CA GLY A 314 3.04 4.36 13.98
C GLY A 314 4.02 3.51 13.21
N ALA A 315 4.44 2.42 13.81
CA ALA A 315 5.29 1.41 13.19
C ALA A 315 4.95 0.01 13.69
N VAL A 316 5.17 -0.96 12.83
CA VAL A 316 5.32 -2.36 13.23
C VAL A 316 6.81 -2.69 13.17
N ILE A 317 7.33 -3.31 14.23
CA ILE A 317 8.75 -3.62 14.37
C ILE A 317 8.86 -5.09 14.75
N LEU A 318 9.63 -5.85 13.97
CA LEU A 318 9.96 -7.25 14.26
C LEU A 318 11.22 -7.35 15.13
N SER A 319 11.43 -8.52 15.72
CA SER A 319 12.74 -8.86 16.31
C SER A 319 13.80 -8.86 15.22
N THR A 320 14.95 -8.26 15.52
CA THR A 320 16.04 -8.06 14.55
C THR A 320 16.63 -9.36 14.06
N ASP A 321 16.90 -9.44 12.77
CA ASP A 321 17.64 -10.52 12.13
C ASP A 321 18.87 -10.01 11.33
N GLY A 322 19.26 -10.69 10.27
CA GLY A 322 20.41 -10.31 9.45
C GLY A 322 20.19 -9.04 8.61
N LEU A 323 18.93 -8.63 8.35
CA LEU A 323 18.58 -7.45 7.55
C LEU A 323 17.60 -6.56 8.32
N ALA A 324 18.11 -5.79 9.25
CA ALA A 324 17.31 -4.97 10.15
C ALA A 324 16.45 -3.90 9.44
N GLU A 325 16.74 -3.60 8.19
CA GLU A 325 16.07 -2.55 7.41
C GLU A 325 14.65 -2.91 6.98
N ASP A 326 14.31 -4.19 6.87
CA ASP A 326 12.97 -4.67 6.52
C ASP A 326 12.19 -5.23 7.72
N ASP A 327 12.78 -5.16 8.93
CA ASP A 327 12.15 -5.46 10.20
C ASP A 327 11.19 -4.37 10.67
N ARG A 328 11.26 -3.16 10.12
CA ARG A 328 10.42 -2.02 10.49
C ARG A 328 9.62 -1.50 9.31
N ARG A 329 8.32 -1.30 9.53
CA ARG A 329 7.46 -0.61 8.56
C ARG A 329 6.61 0.43 9.26
N ASP A 330 6.77 1.67 8.83
CA ASP A 330 6.03 2.81 9.35
C ASP A 330 4.67 2.94 8.63
N PHE A 331 3.70 3.53 9.31
CA PHE A 331 2.40 3.89 8.79
C PHE A 331 1.88 5.16 9.43
N VAL A 332 0.89 5.80 8.81
CA VAL A 332 0.14 6.91 9.39
C VAL A 332 -1.33 6.53 9.39
N VAL A 333 -1.99 6.66 10.53
CA VAL A 333 -3.41 6.34 10.68
C VAL A 333 -4.19 7.55 11.19
N GLN A 334 -5.37 7.79 10.62
CA GLN A 334 -6.30 8.82 11.10
C GLN A 334 -7.09 8.28 12.29
N VAL A 335 -6.66 8.63 13.49
CA VAL A 335 -7.36 8.27 14.72
C VAL A 335 -8.49 9.26 14.96
N PRO A 336 -9.74 8.80 15.20
CA PRO A 336 -10.82 9.71 15.53
C PRO A 336 -10.46 10.58 16.73
N ARG A 337 -10.54 11.91 16.55
CA ARG A 337 -10.35 12.86 17.65
C ARG A 337 -11.68 13.10 18.37
N GLU A 338 -11.63 13.42 19.64
CA GLU A 338 -12.80 13.95 20.33
C GLU A 338 -13.21 15.27 19.72
N LEU A 339 -14.48 15.40 19.38
CA LEU A 339 -15.08 16.60 18.83
C LEU A 339 -15.95 17.25 19.91
N ARG A 340 -15.75 18.54 20.17
CA ARG A 340 -16.60 19.31 21.07
C ARG A 340 -17.69 20.02 20.28
N ALA A 341 -18.94 19.69 20.59
CA ALA A 341 -20.11 20.29 19.94
C ALA A 341 -20.91 21.13 20.93
N LEU A 342 -21.06 22.42 20.65
CA LEU A 342 -22.02 23.26 21.37
C LEU A 342 -23.39 23.06 20.72
N VAL A 343 -24.38 22.58 21.47
CA VAL A 343 -25.76 22.40 21.03
C VAL A 343 -26.63 23.46 21.68
N VAL A 344 -27.10 24.39 20.86
CA VAL A 344 -27.94 25.50 21.30
C VAL A 344 -29.39 25.10 21.10
N ASN A 345 -30.13 24.95 22.21
CA ASN A 345 -31.53 24.58 22.24
C ASN A 345 -32.42 25.82 22.19
N GLY A 346 -33.15 25.99 21.09
CA GLY A 346 -34.07 27.11 20.92
C GLY A 346 -35.50 26.88 21.48
N ALA A 347 -35.84 25.62 21.75
CA ALA A 347 -37.17 25.25 22.24
C ALA A 347 -37.06 24.21 23.40
N PRO A 348 -36.47 24.62 24.55
CA PRO A 348 -36.34 23.74 25.68
C PRO A 348 -37.70 23.33 26.25
N ASN A 349 -37.89 22.04 26.56
CA ASN A 349 -39.13 21.51 27.07
C ASN A 349 -38.87 20.66 28.34
N PRO A 350 -39.66 20.83 29.42
CA PRO A 350 -39.54 20.06 30.65
C PRO A 350 -39.85 18.57 30.43
N VAL A 351 -40.65 18.26 29.42
CA VAL A 351 -40.93 16.85 29.02
C VAL A 351 -39.85 16.41 28.06
N ARG A 352 -38.89 15.61 28.54
CA ARG A 352 -37.65 15.23 27.87
C ARG A 352 -37.80 14.83 26.39
N TYR A 353 -38.78 13.96 26.07
CA TYR A 353 -38.96 13.52 24.67
C TYR A 353 -39.64 14.54 23.76
N ARG A 354 -40.09 15.71 24.30
CA ARG A 354 -40.59 16.89 23.55
C ARG A 354 -39.56 18.01 23.48
N ASP A 355 -38.41 17.82 24.10
CA ASP A 355 -37.31 18.77 24.03
C ASP A 355 -36.64 18.67 22.66
N GLU A 356 -36.39 19.81 22.04
CA GLU A 356 -35.85 19.92 20.67
C GLU A 356 -34.56 19.13 20.46
N VAL A 357 -33.70 19.04 21.47
CA VAL A 357 -32.39 18.44 21.35
C VAL A 357 -32.27 17.06 22.00
N PHE A 358 -33.34 16.52 22.58
CA PHE A 358 -33.32 15.22 23.28
C PHE A 358 -32.76 14.08 22.42
N PHE A 359 -33.26 13.92 21.20
CA PHE A 359 -32.81 12.86 20.30
C PHE A 359 -31.40 13.13 19.75
N LEU A 360 -31.09 14.40 19.51
CA LEU A 360 -29.74 14.80 19.08
C LEU A 360 -28.69 14.52 20.16
N GLU A 361 -28.97 14.92 21.40
CA GLU A 361 -28.07 14.66 22.54
C GLU A 361 -27.84 13.15 22.71
N ALA A 362 -28.90 12.34 22.66
CA ALA A 362 -28.81 10.89 22.72
C ALA A 362 -27.97 10.31 21.56
N ALA A 363 -28.13 10.86 20.36
CA ALA A 363 -27.34 10.43 19.21
C ALA A 363 -25.85 10.77 19.36
N LEU A 364 -25.54 11.98 19.84
CA LEU A 364 -24.16 12.44 19.98
C LEU A 364 -23.41 11.82 21.18
N THR A 365 -24.14 11.40 22.25
CA THR A 365 -23.56 10.79 23.45
C THR A 365 -23.52 9.27 23.41
N ALA A 366 -23.90 8.62 22.31
CA ALA A 366 -23.86 7.16 22.19
C ALA A 366 -22.44 6.61 22.51
N PRO A 367 -22.32 5.41 23.10
CA PRO A 367 -21.05 4.91 23.65
C PRO A 367 -19.84 4.90 22.70
N SER A 368 -20.07 4.75 21.38
CA SER A 368 -19.02 4.75 20.35
C SER A 368 -18.76 6.13 19.74
N SER A 369 -19.50 7.17 20.19
CA SER A 369 -19.38 8.52 19.62
C SER A 369 -18.10 9.21 20.09
N PRO A 370 -17.30 9.77 19.19
CA PRO A 370 -16.18 10.63 19.57
C PRO A 370 -16.62 12.06 19.91
N ILE A 371 -17.94 12.35 19.93
CA ILE A 371 -18.48 13.69 20.09
C ILE A 371 -18.84 13.94 21.55
N ARG A 372 -18.48 15.12 22.05
CA ARG A 372 -18.83 15.61 23.40
C ARG A 372 -19.75 16.81 23.26
N PRO A 373 -21.07 16.60 23.30
CA PRO A 373 -22.01 17.71 23.24
C PRO A 373 -22.04 18.47 24.59
N VAL A 374 -22.14 19.78 24.48
CA VAL A 374 -22.46 20.69 25.57
C VAL A 374 -23.77 21.37 25.19
N VAL A 375 -24.85 21.02 25.88
CA VAL A 375 -26.20 21.55 25.61
C VAL A 375 -26.41 22.81 26.45
N LYS A 376 -26.86 23.87 25.81
CA LYS A 376 -27.23 25.15 26.41
C LYS A 376 -28.54 25.66 25.78
N ASP A 377 -29.37 26.32 26.58
CA ASP A 377 -30.52 27.06 26.03
C ASP A 377 -30.06 28.23 25.18
N ALA A 378 -30.86 28.68 24.24
CA ALA A 378 -30.49 29.75 23.30
C ALA A 378 -30.01 31.04 24.00
N SER A 379 -30.65 31.43 25.11
CA SER A 379 -30.26 32.61 25.89
C SER A 379 -28.85 32.56 26.49
N ALA A 380 -28.34 31.37 26.79
CA ALA A 380 -27.02 31.15 27.35
C ALA A 380 -26.02 30.68 26.30
N GLY A 381 -26.44 29.77 25.38
CA GLY A 381 -25.58 29.14 24.39
C GLY A 381 -24.99 30.10 23.37
N LEU A 382 -25.79 31.05 22.91
CA LEU A 382 -25.31 32.07 21.96
C LEU A 382 -24.30 33.06 22.56
N ARG A 383 -24.19 33.16 23.90
CA ARG A 383 -23.21 33.98 24.60
C ARG A 383 -21.93 33.23 24.98
N GLU A 384 -21.94 31.92 24.87
CA GLU A 384 -20.79 31.08 25.16
C GLU A 384 -19.60 31.44 24.25
N PRO A 385 -18.37 31.49 24.78
CA PRO A 385 -17.18 31.59 23.93
C PRO A 385 -17.07 30.35 23.03
N LEU A 386 -16.90 30.57 21.72
CA LEU A 386 -16.87 29.47 20.74
C LEU A 386 -15.47 28.84 20.57
N ASP A 387 -14.47 29.41 21.22
CA ASP A 387 -13.11 28.88 21.19
C ASP A 387 -13.06 27.50 21.88
N GLY A 388 -12.53 26.52 21.17
CA GLY A 388 -12.46 25.14 21.65
C GLY A 388 -13.67 24.25 21.35
N TYR A 389 -14.67 24.76 20.63
CA TYR A 389 -15.69 23.93 19.96
C TYR A 389 -15.30 23.69 18.51
N ASP A 390 -15.61 22.49 18.02
CA ASP A 390 -15.42 22.11 16.63
C ASP A 390 -16.69 22.35 15.79
N VAL A 391 -17.84 22.19 16.44
CA VAL A 391 -19.17 22.33 15.82
C VAL A 391 -20.11 23.09 16.73
N VAL A 392 -20.89 23.95 16.15
CA VAL A 392 -22.05 24.60 16.80
C VAL A 392 -23.32 24.09 16.10
N VAL A 393 -24.30 23.65 16.88
CA VAL A 393 -25.63 23.24 16.40
C VAL A 393 -26.65 24.24 16.90
N LEU A 394 -27.40 24.85 16.00
CA LEU A 394 -28.52 25.71 16.31
C LEU A 394 -29.83 24.97 16.03
N ALA A 395 -30.47 24.45 17.07
CA ALA A 395 -31.70 23.67 16.96
C ALA A 395 -32.90 24.53 17.27
N ASN A 396 -33.70 24.89 16.24
CA ASN A 396 -34.93 25.69 16.36
C ASN A 396 -34.69 27.01 17.16
N VAL A 397 -33.60 27.73 16.83
CA VAL A 397 -33.18 28.92 17.58
C VAL A 397 -33.79 30.17 16.97
N PRO A 398 -34.35 31.12 17.77
CA PRO A 398 -34.71 32.43 17.28
C PRO A 398 -33.52 33.15 16.63
N ALA A 399 -33.80 34.13 15.75
CA ALA A 399 -32.72 34.86 15.09
C ALA A 399 -31.76 35.49 16.10
N PRO A 400 -30.43 35.15 16.02
CA PRO A 400 -29.41 35.68 16.94
C PRO A 400 -29.34 37.21 16.87
N VAL A 401 -28.94 37.87 17.95
CA VAL A 401 -28.63 39.30 17.91
C VAL A 401 -27.36 39.57 17.09
N PRO A 402 -27.13 40.81 16.59
CA PRO A 402 -26.00 41.07 15.68
C PRO A 402 -24.63 40.62 16.20
N GLU A 403 -24.36 40.78 17.49
CA GLU A 403 -23.10 40.39 18.10
C GLU A 403 -22.92 38.86 18.13
N GLU A 404 -23.99 38.11 18.35
CA GLU A 404 -24.03 36.66 18.33
C GLU A 404 -23.83 36.13 16.91
N ALA A 405 -24.52 36.74 15.95
CA ALA A 405 -24.37 36.41 14.53
C ALA A 405 -22.91 36.66 14.04
N ALA A 406 -22.31 37.79 14.43
CA ALA A 406 -20.93 38.10 14.08
C ALA A 406 -19.94 37.10 14.68
N ARG A 407 -20.16 36.61 15.93
CA ARG A 407 -19.32 35.57 16.54
C ARG A 407 -19.46 34.23 15.82
N LEU A 408 -20.68 33.83 15.47
CA LEU A 408 -20.93 32.63 14.70
C LEU A 408 -20.27 32.71 13.32
N LYS A 409 -20.35 33.86 12.66
CA LYS A 409 -19.66 34.12 11.39
C LYS A 409 -18.15 33.96 11.54
N ALA A 410 -17.55 34.65 12.50
CA ALA A 410 -16.12 34.54 12.77
C ALA A 410 -15.68 33.11 13.13
N PHE A 411 -16.52 32.36 13.87
CA PHE A 411 -16.27 30.95 14.18
C PHE A 411 -16.23 30.09 12.91
N VAL A 412 -17.21 30.23 12.04
CA VAL A 412 -17.25 29.47 10.78
C VAL A 412 -16.10 29.87 9.85
N GLU A 413 -15.83 31.17 9.71
CA GLU A 413 -14.73 31.66 8.87
C GLU A 413 -13.36 31.13 9.30
N ARG A 414 -13.17 30.92 10.61
CA ARG A 414 -11.93 30.29 11.15
C ARG A 414 -11.87 28.78 10.99
N GLY A 415 -12.92 28.13 10.46
CA GLY A 415 -12.94 26.69 10.18
C GLY A 415 -13.90 25.88 11.04
N GLY A 416 -14.68 26.52 11.92
CA GLY A 416 -15.72 25.85 12.69
C GLY A 416 -16.87 25.36 11.82
N GLY A 417 -17.52 24.26 12.26
CA GLY A 417 -18.72 23.72 11.61
C GLY A 417 -20.00 24.28 12.22
N LEU A 418 -20.95 24.68 11.39
CA LEU A 418 -22.26 25.16 11.84
C LEU A 418 -23.37 24.27 11.29
N PHE A 419 -24.17 23.67 12.18
CA PHE A 419 -25.38 22.95 11.84
C PHE A 419 -26.58 23.76 12.27
N ILE A 420 -27.48 24.03 11.34
CA ILE A 420 -28.73 24.80 11.57
C ILE A 420 -29.89 23.87 11.27
N SER A 421 -30.82 23.72 12.21
CA SER A 421 -32.12 23.10 11.96
C SER A 421 -33.26 24.09 12.18
N MET A 422 -34.31 23.94 11.39
CA MET A 422 -35.49 24.80 11.42
C MET A 422 -36.48 24.37 12.50
N GLY A 423 -37.48 25.18 12.74
CA GLY A 423 -38.57 24.93 13.67
C GLY A 423 -39.45 26.15 13.89
N ASP A 424 -40.41 26.06 14.82
CA ASP A 424 -41.44 27.09 15.05
C ASP A 424 -40.88 28.41 15.62
N LYS A 425 -39.63 28.44 16.11
CA LYS A 425 -38.96 29.66 16.61
C LYS A 425 -38.15 30.40 15.54
N VAL A 426 -38.04 29.82 14.35
CA VAL A 426 -37.28 30.41 13.25
C VAL A 426 -38.20 31.29 12.40
N GLU A 427 -38.01 32.58 12.49
CA GLU A 427 -38.67 33.57 11.66
C GLU A 427 -37.81 33.88 10.43
N PRO A 428 -38.25 33.53 9.18
CA PRO A 428 -37.43 33.64 7.99
C PRO A 428 -36.78 35.00 7.78
N GLU A 429 -37.60 36.06 7.80
CA GLU A 429 -37.14 37.44 7.55
C GLU A 429 -36.08 37.90 8.56
N ALA A 430 -36.25 37.56 9.85
CA ALA A 430 -35.30 37.91 10.89
C ALA A 430 -34.00 37.10 10.76
N TRP A 431 -34.09 35.83 10.37
CA TRP A 431 -32.92 35.00 10.12
C TRP A 431 -32.15 35.46 8.89
N ASP A 432 -32.78 35.76 7.80
CA ASP A 432 -32.12 36.23 6.58
C ASP A 432 -31.40 37.57 6.82
N ALA A 433 -32.04 38.49 7.58
CA ALA A 433 -31.42 39.75 7.94
C ALA A 433 -30.18 39.61 8.83
N ARG A 434 -30.10 38.57 9.67
CA ARG A 434 -29.01 38.39 10.67
C ARG A 434 -27.98 37.34 10.26
N MET A 435 -28.43 36.23 9.65
CA MET A 435 -27.65 35.06 9.35
C MET A 435 -27.51 34.81 7.84
N GLY A 436 -28.03 35.66 6.98
CA GLY A 436 -28.07 35.44 5.51
C GLY A 436 -26.70 35.16 4.90
N GLU A 437 -25.62 35.77 5.43
CA GLU A 437 -24.27 35.49 4.95
C GLU A 437 -23.77 34.07 5.29
N LEU A 438 -24.34 33.43 6.33
CA LEU A 438 -24.02 32.07 6.72
C LEU A 438 -24.95 31.04 6.09
N LEU A 439 -26.22 31.42 5.85
CA LEU A 439 -27.19 30.50 5.28
C LEU A 439 -26.78 30.06 3.87
N PRO A 440 -26.98 28.77 3.54
CA PRO A 440 -26.79 28.28 2.17
C PRO A 440 -27.70 28.94 1.17
N ARG A 441 -28.96 29.24 1.58
CA ARG A 441 -29.97 29.97 0.79
C ARG A 441 -30.89 30.75 1.71
N PRO A 442 -31.48 31.84 1.24
CA PRO A 442 -32.52 32.58 1.98
C PRO A 442 -33.70 31.68 2.33
N LEU A 443 -34.24 31.88 3.53
CA LEU A 443 -35.41 31.17 4.02
C LEU A 443 -36.68 31.81 3.42
N HIS A 444 -37.75 31.04 3.26
CA HIS A 444 -38.98 31.59 2.69
C HIS A 444 -40.18 31.42 3.64
N VAL A 445 -40.81 30.27 3.65
CA VAL A 445 -42.02 30.00 4.44
C VAL A 445 -42.07 28.53 4.85
N VAL A 446 -42.72 28.25 5.99
CA VAL A 446 -42.96 26.86 6.41
C VAL A 446 -44.04 26.26 5.53
N LYS A 447 -43.75 25.18 4.83
CA LYS A 447 -44.69 24.38 4.04
C LYS A 447 -45.20 23.21 4.88
N ALA A 448 -46.50 23.03 4.95
CA ALA A 448 -47.14 21.80 5.42
C ALA A 448 -47.21 20.80 4.26
N ALA A 449 -46.72 19.57 4.47
CA ALA A 449 -46.80 18.51 3.47
C ALA A 449 -48.28 18.19 3.17
N GLY A 450 -48.64 18.11 1.89
CA GLY A 450 -50.02 17.85 1.48
C GLY A 450 -50.95 19.08 1.35
N SER A 451 -50.41 20.30 1.51
CA SER A 451 -51.15 21.54 1.37
C SER A 451 -51.46 21.96 -0.07
N GLU A 452 -51.05 21.21 -1.08
CA GLU A 452 -51.39 21.49 -2.48
C GLU A 452 -52.83 21.10 -2.79
N ALA A 453 -53.55 21.95 -3.54
CA ALA A 453 -54.94 21.75 -3.90
C ALA A 453 -55.15 20.39 -4.61
N GLY A 454 -55.85 19.47 -3.94
CA GLY A 454 -56.13 18.11 -4.44
C GLY A 454 -55.41 16.97 -3.75
N ALA A 455 -54.44 17.22 -2.86
CA ALA A 455 -53.82 16.17 -2.02
C ALA A 455 -54.67 16.00 -0.76
N GLY A 456 -55.25 14.82 -0.57
CA GLY A 456 -56.03 14.49 0.64
C GLY A 456 -55.25 14.73 1.92
N ASP A 457 -55.96 15.11 2.95
CA ASP A 457 -55.48 15.35 4.31
C ASP A 457 -54.65 14.17 4.81
N GLY A 458 -53.34 14.35 5.00
CA GLY A 458 -52.44 13.31 5.54
C GLY A 458 -51.25 12.90 4.70
N ARG A 459 -50.97 13.50 3.55
CA ARG A 459 -49.76 13.24 2.76
C ARG A 459 -48.53 13.80 3.47
N GLN A 460 -47.57 12.92 3.82
CA GLN A 460 -46.30 13.28 4.43
C GLN A 460 -45.21 13.29 3.39
N ALA A 461 -44.34 14.29 3.39
CA ALA A 461 -43.16 14.33 2.53
C ALA A 461 -42.13 13.27 2.96
N LYS A 462 -41.36 12.79 2.02
CA LYS A 462 -40.22 11.87 2.23
C LYS A 462 -39.01 12.44 1.52
N LEU A 463 -37.84 11.98 1.85
CA LEU A 463 -36.65 12.25 1.04
C LEU A 463 -36.82 11.56 -0.32
N GLY A 464 -36.75 12.34 -1.40
CA GLY A 464 -36.90 11.87 -2.79
C GLY A 464 -35.55 11.70 -3.50
N ASP A 465 -34.69 12.70 -3.38
CA ASP A 465 -33.37 12.71 -3.99
C ASP A 465 -32.29 12.92 -2.92
N VAL A 466 -31.24 12.11 -2.97
CA VAL A 466 -30.11 12.18 -2.03
C VAL A 466 -28.81 12.00 -2.82
N ARG A 467 -27.86 12.89 -2.62
CA ARG A 467 -26.51 12.80 -3.22
C ARG A 467 -25.69 11.72 -2.51
N TRP A 468 -25.85 10.47 -2.93
CA TRP A 468 -25.17 9.31 -2.32
C TRP A 468 -23.64 9.30 -2.46
N THR A 469 -23.09 10.13 -3.34
CA THR A 469 -21.63 10.29 -3.50
C THR A 469 -21.02 11.24 -2.48
N ASP A 470 -21.87 12.03 -1.78
CA ASP A 470 -21.37 12.95 -0.75
C ASP A 470 -20.91 12.18 0.50
N PRO A 471 -19.78 12.55 1.12
CA PRO A 471 -19.28 11.91 2.33
C PRO A 471 -20.30 11.81 3.47
N LEU A 472 -21.24 12.74 3.57
CA LEU A 472 -22.30 12.72 4.58
C LEU A 472 -23.26 11.54 4.39
N PHE A 473 -23.67 11.26 3.15
CA PHE A 473 -24.70 10.26 2.83
C PHE A 473 -24.16 8.94 2.26
N ALA A 474 -22.90 8.87 1.83
CA ALA A 474 -22.32 7.69 1.19
C ALA A 474 -22.55 6.36 1.92
N PRO A 475 -22.40 6.26 3.27
CA PRO A 475 -22.64 4.99 3.97
C PRO A 475 -24.10 4.53 3.99
N PHE A 476 -25.02 5.42 3.68
CA PHE A 476 -26.47 5.11 3.64
C PHE A 476 -26.95 4.63 2.28
N SER A 477 -26.08 4.58 1.27
CA SER A 477 -26.43 4.12 -0.08
C SER A 477 -26.83 2.63 -0.17
N GLY A 478 -26.41 1.81 0.82
CA GLY A 478 -26.70 0.39 0.96
C GLY A 478 -27.88 0.09 1.93
N ARG A 479 -27.62 -0.74 2.92
CA ARG A 479 -28.61 -1.19 3.92
C ARG A 479 -29.27 -0.06 4.73
N GLY A 480 -28.60 1.09 4.89
CA GLY A 480 -29.14 2.25 5.58
C GLY A 480 -30.15 3.08 4.78
N ARG A 481 -30.29 2.81 3.48
CA ARG A 481 -31.14 3.60 2.57
C ARG A 481 -32.60 3.60 2.97
N GLU A 482 -33.14 2.43 3.30
CA GLU A 482 -34.55 2.30 3.69
C GLU A 482 -34.87 3.10 4.95
N GLY A 483 -33.98 3.11 5.94
CA GLY A 483 -34.15 3.90 7.17
C GLY A 483 -34.18 5.40 6.91
N LEU A 484 -33.36 5.88 5.97
CA LEU A 484 -33.30 7.30 5.62
C LEU A 484 -34.48 7.72 4.74
N MET A 485 -34.73 6.97 3.66
CA MET A 485 -35.83 7.25 2.71
C MET A 485 -37.22 6.98 3.31
N GLY A 486 -37.29 6.22 4.39
CA GLY A 486 -38.51 5.93 5.13
C GLY A 486 -38.94 7.04 6.09
N ALA A 487 -38.11 8.05 6.33
CA ALA A 487 -38.43 9.19 7.17
C ALA A 487 -39.58 9.99 6.59
N ARG A 488 -40.47 10.47 7.43
CA ARG A 488 -41.69 11.21 7.04
C ARG A 488 -41.72 12.56 7.71
N PHE A 489 -42.04 13.60 6.92
CA PHE A 489 -42.05 14.98 7.34
C PHE A 489 -43.42 15.58 7.11
N GLN A 490 -43.95 16.23 8.12
CA GLN A 490 -45.25 16.91 8.08
C GLN A 490 -45.07 18.39 7.71
N ARG A 491 -43.96 18.99 8.12
CA ARG A 491 -43.61 20.38 7.88
C ARG A 491 -42.12 20.52 7.57
N TYR A 492 -41.78 21.49 6.73
CA TYR A 492 -40.39 21.87 6.45
C TYR A 492 -40.36 23.32 5.93
N MET A 493 -39.21 23.98 6.13
CA MET A 493 -38.95 25.32 5.66
C MET A 493 -38.62 25.30 4.17
N LEU A 494 -39.34 26.08 3.37
CA LEU A 494 -38.93 26.35 2.00
C LEU A 494 -37.77 27.35 2.00
N VAL A 495 -36.86 27.17 1.08
CA VAL A 495 -35.76 28.10 0.81
C VAL A 495 -35.87 28.61 -0.61
N GLU A 496 -35.30 29.78 -0.90
CA GLU A 496 -35.36 30.34 -2.24
C GLU A 496 -34.78 29.38 -3.28
N GLY A 497 -35.53 29.16 -4.37
CA GLY A 497 -35.13 28.39 -5.53
C GLY A 497 -34.21 29.23 -6.41
N GLY A 498 -32.99 28.82 -6.63
CA GLY A 498 -32.05 29.44 -7.57
C GLY A 498 -31.36 28.40 -8.44
N ALA A 499 -31.07 28.76 -9.69
CA ALA A 499 -30.21 27.96 -10.55
C ALA A 499 -28.86 27.74 -9.85
N LYS A 500 -28.27 26.55 -10.07
CA LYS A 500 -26.95 26.20 -9.58
C LYS A 500 -26.00 27.40 -9.59
N SER A 501 -25.58 27.90 -8.45
CA SER A 501 -24.23 28.42 -8.31
C SER A 501 -23.94 29.42 -7.19
N GLU A 502 -24.85 30.21 -6.67
CA GLU A 502 -24.41 31.28 -5.75
C GLU A 502 -24.78 31.08 -4.27
N GLY A 503 -25.64 30.13 -3.92
CA GLY A 503 -26.16 30.04 -2.56
C GLY A 503 -25.75 28.82 -1.75
N GLY A 504 -25.38 27.73 -2.34
CA GLY A 504 -25.08 26.48 -1.63
C GLY A 504 -25.62 25.23 -2.32
N ASP A 505 -24.95 24.11 -2.05
CA ASP A 505 -25.27 22.82 -2.65
C ASP A 505 -26.40 22.11 -1.93
N VAL A 506 -27.35 21.56 -2.69
CA VAL A 506 -28.40 20.66 -2.17
C VAL A 506 -27.81 19.26 -2.06
N LEU A 507 -27.78 18.71 -0.85
CA LEU A 507 -27.31 17.34 -0.56
C LEU A 507 -28.45 16.32 -0.55
N ALA A 508 -29.65 16.74 -0.13
CA ALA A 508 -30.86 15.95 -0.21
C ALA A 508 -32.09 16.86 -0.42
N ALA A 509 -33.06 16.36 -1.16
CA ALA A 509 -34.34 17.02 -1.41
C ALA A 509 -35.52 16.11 -1.01
N PHE A 510 -36.67 16.71 -0.71
CA PHE A 510 -37.92 15.99 -0.51
C PHE A 510 -38.49 15.48 -1.86
N ASP A 511 -39.50 14.64 -1.79
CA ASP A 511 -40.17 14.03 -2.96
C ASP A 511 -40.93 15.03 -3.83
N ASP A 512 -41.16 16.25 -3.35
CA ASP A 512 -41.67 17.37 -4.09
C ASP A 512 -40.59 18.29 -4.69
N GLY A 513 -39.30 17.92 -4.52
CA GLY A 513 -38.13 18.66 -5.00
C GLY A 513 -37.67 19.81 -4.10
N ALA A 514 -38.35 20.09 -2.97
CA ALA A 514 -37.87 21.10 -2.02
C ALA A 514 -36.60 20.62 -1.32
N PRO A 515 -35.58 21.48 -1.14
CA PRO A 515 -34.34 21.10 -0.44
C PRO A 515 -34.57 20.69 1.01
N ALA A 516 -34.01 19.55 1.42
CA ALA A 516 -34.05 19.03 2.79
C ALA A 516 -32.74 19.28 3.53
N PHE A 517 -31.60 18.95 2.90
CA PHE A 517 -30.28 19.23 3.42
C PHE A 517 -29.47 20.05 2.43
N LEU A 518 -28.97 21.20 2.88
CA LEU A 518 -28.15 22.11 2.08
C LEU A 518 -26.82 22.38 2.79
N THR A 519 -25.79 22.63 2.02
CA THR A 519 -24.48 23.00 2.54
C THR A 519 -23.92 24.22 1.85
N ALA A 520 -23.11 24.98 2.60
CA ALA A 520 -22.29 26.06 2.05
C ALA A 520 -20.92 26.07 2.75
N ARG A 521 -19.90 26.46 2.02
CA ARG A 521 -18.61 26.85 2.61
C ARG A 521 -18.59 28.35 2.88
N ARG A 522 -18.13 28.73 4.07
CA ARG A 522 -17.95 30.13 4.47
C ARG A 522 -16.57 30.29 5.09
N GLY A 523 -15.69 31.02 4.41
CA GLY A 523 -14.30 31.03 4.80
C GLY A 523 -13.72 29.61 4.82
N ARG A 524 -13.23 29.19 5.97
CA ARG A 524 -12.62 27.86 6.19
C ARG A 524 -13.61 26.81 6.67
N GLY A 525 -14.76 27.24 7.19
CA GLY A 525 -15.76 26.35 7.77
C GLY A 525 -16.86 25.93 6.83
N ARG A 526 -17.73 25.11 7.38
CA ARG A 526 -18.90 24.53 6.67
C ARG A 526 -20.17 24.83 7.42
N VAL A 527 -21.20 25.11 6.66
CA VAL A 527 -22.56 25.25 7.16
C VAL A 527 -23.40 24.13 6.58
N LEU A 528 -24.15 23.44 7.44
CA LEU A 528 -25.18 22.47 7.07
C LEU A 528 -26.53 23.00 7.55
N LEU A 529 -27.45 23.11 6.64
CA LEU A 529 -28.84 23.51 6.91
C LEU A 529 -29.76 22.31 6.72
N PHE A 530 -30.53 21.96 7.74
CA PHE A 530 -31.62 21.00 7.67
C PHE A 530 -32.95 21.77 7.77
N THR A 531 -33.77 21.65 6.76
CA THR A 531 -34.99 22.46 6.64
C THR A 531 -36.18 21.99 7.49
N SER A 532 -35.97 20.99 8.34
CA SER A 532 -36.95 20.48 9.32
C SER A 532 -36.36 20.47 10.75
N THR A 533 -37.15 19.95 11.73
CA THR A 533 -36.72 19.89 13.13
C THR A 533 -35.87 18.64 13.44
N LEU A 534 -35.07 18.70 14.50
CA LEU A 534 -34.27 17.58 14.99
C LEU A 534 -35.02 16.67 15.98
N ASP A 535 -36.22 17.08 16.35
CA ASP A 535 -37.15 16.36 17.21
C ASP A 535 -38.28 15.68 16.41
N ARG A 536 -39.45 15.50 17.02
CA ARG A 536 -40.61 14.86 16.42
C ARG A 536 -41.71 15.85 16.01
N ASP A 537 -41.54 17.15 16.19
CA ASP A 537 -42.60 18.12 16.01
C ASP A 537 -42.96 18.28 14.52
N TRP A 538 -42.00 18.23 13.62
CA TRP A 538 -42.22 18.34 12.18
C TRP A 538 -42.09 17.02 11.41
N GLY A 539 -41.76 15.91 12.08
CA GLY A 539 -41.61 14.64 11.40
C GLY A 539 -41.24 13.47 12.33
N ASP A 540 -41.00 12.32 11.75
CA ASP A 540 -40.60 11.11 12.49
C ASP A 540 -39.12 10.73 12.33
N PHE A 541 -38.33 11.62 11.72
CA PHE A 541 -36.94 11.34 11.41
C PHE A 541 -36.09 11.05 12.67
N ALA A 542 -36.34 11.76 13.76
CA ALA A 542 -35.63 11.62 15.02
C ALA A 542 -35.68 10.19 15.62
N ILE A 543 -36.70 9.40 15.28
CA ILE A 543 -36.87 8.02 15.76
C ILE A 543 -36.47 6.96 14.72
N ARG A 544 -35.96 7.35 13.58
CA ARG A 544 -35.49 6.42 12.55
C ARG A 544 -34.10 5.90 12.87
N THR A 545 -33.83 4.66 12.49
CA THR A 545 -32.52 4.01 12.72
C THR A 545 -31.36 4.73 12.06
N SER A 546 -31.61 5.49 11.00
CA SER A 546 -30.63 6.31 10.30
C SER A 546 -30.29 7.64 10.99
N TYR A 547 -31.13 8.09 11.95
CA TYR A 547 -30.93 9.39 12.60
C TYR A 547 -29.61 9.47 13.37
N LEU A 548 -29.41 8.54 14.30
CA LEU A 548 -28.19 8.50 15.13
C LEU A 548 -26.90 8.50 14.30
N PRO A 549 -26.71 7.59 13.35
CA PRO A 549 -25.48 7.59 12.56
C PRO A 549 -25.35 8.82 11.65
N LEU A 550 -26.47 9.39 11.16
CA LEU A 550 -26.40 10.60 10.34
C LEU A 550 -26.01 11.83 11.17
N MET A 551 -26.54 11.99 12.39
CA MET A 551 -26.19 13.14 13.26
C MET A 551 -24.73 13.10 13.69
N GLN A 552 -24.22 11.93 14.08
CA GLN A 552 -22.79 11.76 14.37
C GLN A 552 -21.92 12.08 13.16
N ARG A 553 -22.34 11.63 12.00
CA ARG A 553 -21.63 11.88 10.76
C ARG A 553 -21.68 13.34 10.32
N ALA A 554 -22.81 14.00 10.51
CA ALA A 554 -22.97 15.43 10.25
C ALA A 554 -22.02 16.27 11.10
N ALA A 555 -21.92 15.97 12.39
CA ALA A 555 -20.96 16.64 13.28
C ALA A 555 -19.50 16.35 12.85
N ALA A 556 -19.16 15.12 12.53
CA ALA A 556 -17.83 14.75 12.05
C ALA A 556 -17.48 15.42 10.70
N TRP A 557 -18.44 15.48 9.78
CA TRP A 557 -18.30 16.14 8.49
C TRP A 557 -18.09 17.65 8.62
N LEU A 558 -18.86 18.30 9.48
CA LEU A 558 -18.75 19.73 9.77
C LEU A 558 -17.41 20.07 10.42
N ALA A 559 -16.90 19.20 11.30
CA ALA A 559 -15.58 19.33 11.91
C ALA A 559 -14.40 19.00 10.97
N GLY A 560 -14.66 18.66 9.71
CA GLY A 560 -13.62 18.24 8.75
C GLY A 560 -13.01 16.86 9.06
N ALA A 561 -13.62 16.08 9.97
CA ALA A 561 -13.10 14.76 10.35
C ALA A 561 -13.39 13.65 9.33
N LEU A 562 -14.27 13.93 8.35
CA LEU A 562 -14.58 13.02 7.24
C LEU A 562 -13.86 13.39 5.95
N ASP A 563 -13.03 14.40 5.95
CA ASP A 563 -12.24 14.73 4.76
C ASP A 563 -11.30 13.54 4.48
N GLU A 564 -11.55 12.88 3.36
CA GLU A 564 -10.69 11.82 2.85
C GLU A 564 -9.32 12.45 2.56
N ARG A 565 -8.39 12.25 3.49
CA ARG A 565 -6.98 12.37 3.17
C ARG A 565 -6.55 11.00 2.70
N GLU A 566 -6.28 10.87 1.40
CA GLU A 566 -5.59 9.70 0.89
C GLU A 566 -4.37 9.47 1.78
N ALA A 567 -4.27 8.26 2.31
CA ALA A 567 -3.07 7.87 3.06
C ALA A 567 -1.91 7.93 2.07
N LEU A 568 -1.11 8.98 2.19
CA LEU A 568 0.09 9.14 1.37
C LEU A 568 1.05 8.01 1.74
N GLU A 569 1.42 7.19 0.78
CA GLU A 569 2.45 6.17 0.93
C GLU A 569 3.41 6.28 -0.26
N GLY A 570 4.70 6.42 0.02
CA GLY A 570 5.75 6.48 -0.97
C GLY A 570 6.57 5.19 -1.06
N ARG A 571 7.34 5.06 -2.13
CA ARG A 571 8.39 4.04 -2.25
C ARG A 571 9.74 4.70 -2.47
N VAL A 572 10.79 4.03 -2.01
CA VAL A 572 12.16 4.51 -2.21
C VAL A 572 12.45 4.71 -3.72
N GLY A 573 13.05 5.84 -4.04
CA GLY A 573 13.39 6.24 -5.42
C GLY A 573 12.25 6.90 -6.20
N GLN A 574 11.03 6.92 -5.68
CA GLN A 574 9.89 7.58 -6.33
C GLN A 574 9.79 9.05 -5.92
N THR A 575 9.15 9.85 -6.77
CA THR A 575 8.63 11.18 -6.43
C THR A 575 7.15 11.03 -6.06
N LEU A 576 6.75 11.60 -4.94
CA LEU A 576 5.40 11.57 -4.42
C LEU A 576 4.74 12.93 -4.63
N THR A 577 3.53 12.94 -5.17
CA THR A 577 2.71 14.15 -5.26
C THR A 577 1.77 14.22 -4.07
N MET A 578 1.90 15.27 -3.25
CA MET A 578 1.00 15.53 -2.15
C MET A 578 0.17 16.78 -2.39
N ARG A 579 -1.08 16.77 -1.91
CA ARG A 579 -1.95 17.93 -1.89
C ARG A 579 -2.07 18.39 -0.43
N PRO A 580 -1.18 19.26 0.04
CA PRO A 580 -1.29 19.78 1.39
C PRO A 580 -2.60 20.56 1.54
N ASP A 581 -3.11 20.62 2.77
CA ASP A 581 -4.20 21.54 3.10
C ASP A 581 -3.81 22.95 2.61
N PRO A 582 -4.69 23.68 1.90
CA PRO A 582 -4.39 25.04 1.43
C PRO A 582 -3.86 25.99 2.50
N GLN A 583 -4.04 25.62 3.76
CA GLN A 583 -3.60 26.41 4.92
C GLN A 583 -2.32 25.90 5.56
N ALA A 584 -1.92 24.68 5.28
CA ALA A 584 -0.67 24.10 5.72
C ALA A 584 0.36 24.28 4.59
N GLN A 585 1.00 25.44 4.52
CA GLN A 585 2.12 25.65 3.60
C GLN A 585 3.28 24.76 4.04
N VAL A 586 3.41 23.61 3.37
CA VAL A 586 4.58 22.75 3.53
C VAL A 586 5.78 23.46 2.89
N THR A 587 6.77 23.82 3.70
CA THR A 587 7.99 24.49 3.24
C THR A 587 9.21 23.58 3.26
N ALA A 588 9.17 22.53 4.07
CA ALA A 588 10.25 21.55 4.13
C ALA A 588 9.70 20.15 4.40
N VAL A 589 10.32 19.14 3.77
CA VAL A 589 10.12 17.73 4.10
C VAL A 589 11.48 17.13 4.44
N LYS A 590 11.53 16.40 5.55
CA LYS A 590 12.74 15.72 6.01
C LYS A 590 12.56 14.20 5.94
N SER A 591 13.60 13.53 5.47
CA SER A 591 13.71 12.07 5.49
C SER A 591 13.90 11.54 6.92
N PRO A 592 13.80 10.22 7.16
CA PRO A 592 14.06 9.61 8.46
C PRO A 592 15.43 9.95 9.06
N SER A 593 16.47 10.08 8.23
CA SER A 593 17.82 10.50 8.64
C SER A 593 17.93 12.00 8.94
N GLY A 594 16.86 12.79 8.71
CA GLY A 594 16.83 14.22 8.92
C GLY A 594 17.30 15.06 7.71
N ALA A 595 17.68 14.43 6.59
CA ALA A 595 18.07 15.14 5.39
C ALA A 595 16.85 15.82 4.73
N ALA A 596 17.08 17.02 4.17
CA ALA A 596 16.04 17.73 3.42
C ALA A 596 15.78 17.04 2.09
N VAL A 597 14.51 16.92 1.73
CA VAL A 597 14.06 16.37 0.45
C VAL A 597 13.68 17.50 -0.49
N THR A 598 13.98 17.34 -1.77
CA THR A 598 13.66 18.33 -2.79
C THR A 598 12.14 18.47 -2.95
N LEU A 599 11.67 19.71 -3.01
CA LEU A 599 10.28 20.07 -3.20
C LEU A 599 10.12 20.85 -4.50
N HIS A 600 9.15 20.44 -5.33
CA HIS A 600 8.74 21.18 -6.53
C HIS A 600 7.24 21.48 -6.41
N ASN A 601 6.89 22.76 -6.43
CA ASN A 601 5.50 23.18 -6.38
C ASN A 601 4.97 23.36 -7.81
N GLU A 602 4.03 22.50 -8.22
CA GLU A 602 3.31 22.62 -9.46
C GLU A 602 1.91 23.22 -9.19
N PRO A 603 1.60 24.41 -9.73
CA PRO A 603 0.36 25.14 -9.38
C PRO A 603 -0.93 24.35 -9.55
N ASP A 604 -0.99 23.44 -10.54
CA ASP A 604 -2.18 22.67 -10.89
C ASP A 604 -2.18 21.23 -10.34
N ARG A 605 -1.03 20.69 -9.95
CA ARG A 605 -0.86 19.28 -9.54
C ARG A 605 -0.61 19.08 -8.07
N GLY A 606 -0.10 20.10 -7.38
CA GLY A 606 0.25 20.03 -5.97
C GLY A 606 1.76 20.06 -5.73
N LEU A 607 2.18 19.61 -4.55
CA LEU A 607 3.57 19.61 -4.12
C LEU A 607 4.21 18.25 -4.45
N GLU A 608 5.20 18.25 -5.34
CA GLU A 608 6.03 17.08 -5.61
C GLU A 608 7.19 17.01 -4.62
N VAL A 609 7.34 15.84 -3.99
CA VAL A 609 8.36 15.55 -2.98
C VAL A 609 9.21 14.38 -3.47
N GLY A 610 10.49 14.62 -3.67
CA GLY A 610 11.36 13.52 -4.07
C GLY A 610 12.51 13.91 -5.02
N PRO A 611 13.27 12.90 -5.48
CA PRO A 611 13.13 11.47 -5.19
C PRO A 611 13.34 11.13 -3.70
N LEU A 612 12.64 10.09 -3.21
CA LEU A 612 12.67 9.67 -1.81
C LEU A 612 13.87 8.75 -1.55
N PRO A 613 14.93 9.18 -0.83
CA PRO A 613 16.21 8.46 -0.81
C PRO A 613 16.24 7.20 0.08
N GLU A 614 15.37 7.09 1.08
CA GLU A 614 15.42 6.02 2.09
C GLU A 614 14.04 5.63 2.60
N PRO A 615 13.83 4.41 3.15
CA PRO A 615 12.58 4.01 3.76
C PRO A 615 12.39 4.62 5.15
N GLY A 616 11.14 4.74 5.59
CA GLY A 616 10.76 5.20 6.91
C GLY A 616 9.76 6.35 6.89
N LEU A 617 9.57 7.02 8.03
CA LEU A 617 8.59 8.09 8.19
C LEU A 617 9.16 9.45 7.78
N TYR A 618 8.58 10.05 6.75
CA TYR A 618 8.89 11.41 6.31
C TYR A 618 8.04 12.42 7.04
N LYS A 619 8.65 13.55 7.41
CA LYS A 619 8.03 14.59 8.22
C LYS A 619 8.00 15.92 7.48
N ALA A 620 6.81 16.50 7.34
CA ALA A 620 6.62 17.81 6.73
C ALA A 620 6.55 18.91 7.76
N TYR A 621 7.08 20.09 7.43
CA TYR A 621 7.17 21.25 8.29
C TYR A 621 6.65 22.51 7.59
N ASP A 622 6.09 23.42 8.35
CA ASP A 622 5.67 24.75 7.90
C ASP A 622 6.84 25.77 7.88
N ALA A 623 6.54 27.00 7.50
CA ALA A 623 7.51 28.10 7.46
C ALA A 623 8.06 28.49 8.85
N ALA A 624 7.34 28.18 9.92
CA ALA A 624 7.77 28.39 11.30
C ALA A 624 8.61 27.21 11.84
N GLY A 625 8.83 26.17 11.04
CA GLY A 625 9.52 24.95 11.43
C GLY A 625 8.69 24.03 12.33
N GLN A 626 7.37 24.23 12.39
CA GLN A 626 6.47 23.37 13.14
C GLN A 626 6.13 22.12 12.31
N LEU A 627 6.10 20.97 12.98
CA LEU A 627 5.71 19.71 12.38
C LEU A 627 4.23 19.74 11.97
N LEU A 628 3.96 19.32 10.74
CA LEU A 628 2.62 19.16 10.19
C LEU A 628 2.21 17.67 10.25
N PRO A 629 1.53 17.21 11.31
CA PRO A 629 1.23 15.80 11.50
C PRO A 629 0.39 15.20 10.36
N ALA A 630 -0.48 16.02 9.76
CA ALA A 630 -1.35 15.61 8.66
C ALA A 630 -0.63 15.42 7.31
N SER A 631 0.60 15.90 7.21
CA SER A 631 1.42 15.82 5.99
C SER A 631 2.63 14.89 6.17
N GLN A 632 2.62 14.05 7.20
CA GLN A 632 3.57 12.96 7.35
C GLN A 632 3.15 11.77 6.50
N PHE A 633 4.12 11.05 5.97
CA PHE A 633 3.85 9.85 5.18
C PHE A 633 4.96 8.81 5.32
N PRO A 634 4.62 7.51 5.30
CA PRO A 634 5.60 6.44 5.28
C PRO A 634 6.15 6.23 3.87
N VAL A 635 7.41 5.83 3.80
CA VAL A 635 8.08 5.38 2.58
C VAL A 635 8.55 3.96 2.79
N THR A 636 8.18 3.07 1.88
CA THR A 636 8.49 1.64 1.96
C THR A 636 9.60 1.27 0.96
N LEU A 637 10.20 0.13 1.23
CA LEU A 637 11.21 -0.51 0.36
C LEU A 637 10.60 -0.98 -0.97
#